data_575422d511e874cf28666c2a32a5d7ee
#
_entry.id   575422d511e874cf28666c2a32a5d7ee
#
_cell.length_a   1.000
_cell.length_b   1.000
_cell.length_c   1.000
_cell.angle_alpha   90.00
_cell.angle_beta   90.00
_cell.angle_gamma   90.00
#
_symmetry.space_group_name_H-M   'P 1'
#
loop_
_entity.id
_entity.type
_entity.pdbx_description
1 polymer ?
#
loop_
_entity_poly.entity_id
_entity_poly.type
_entity_poly.pdbx_seq_one_letter_code
_entity_poly.pdbx_strand_id
1 'polypeptide(L)'
;MDTPLYNAEILRLAASIPFSERLADAQATARRTSPVCGSRVTADVKVDRGGRITDFGQEVRACALGQASAAILGGNVIGETAASLTEAHSLLATWLKSDEPLPAPLAERFARLALFEPARAHPARHASICLSFEAAAAAAAEAAQLTLAS
;
A
#
# COMPACT_ATOMS: atom_id res chain seq x y z
N MET A 1 0.26 -25.39 14.16
CA MET A 1 0.61 -25.52 12.75
C MET A 1 0.78 -24.11 12.16
N ASP A 2 1.91 -23.88 11.55
CA ASP A 2 2.20 -22.57 11.00
C ASP A 2 1.39 -22.32 9.74
N THR A 3 0.75 -21.15 9.69
CA THR A 3 0.07 -20.71 8.47
C THR A 3 1.12 -20.41 7.40
N PRO A 4 0.98 -20.94 6.19
CA PRO A 4 1.94 -20.66 5.13
C PRO A 4 2.03 -19.17 4.83
N LEU A 5 3.26 -18.67 4.65
CA LEU A 5 3.51 -17.28 4.27
C LEU A 5 2.86 -16.93 2.93
N TYR A 6 2.88 -17.87 1.99
CA TYR A 6 2.29 -17.72 0.65
C TYR A 6 1.08 -18.65 0.54
N ASN A 7 -0.03 -18.27 1.17
CA ASN A 7 -1.25 -19.04 1.08
C ASN A 7 -2.04 -18.68 -0.19
N ALA A 8 -3.12 -19.44 -0.46
CA ALA A 8 -3.91 -19.26 -1.69
C ALA A 8 -4.51 -17.87 -1.81
N GLU A 9 -4.92 -17.25 -0.69
CA GLU A 9 -5.49 -15.91 -0.71
C GLU A 9 -4.45 -14.85 -1.06
N ILE A 10 -3.25 -14.95 -0.51
CA ILE A 10 -2.13 -14.07 -0.84
C ILE A 10 -1.81 -14.17 -2.34
N LEU A 11 -1.70 -15.41 -2.86
CA LEU A 11 -1.39 -15.60 -4.27
C LEU A 11 -2.49 -15.08 -5.19
N ARG A 12 -3.74 -15.22 -4.78
CA ARG A 12 -4.88 -14.72 -5.54
C ARG A 12 -4.88 -13.19 -5.60
N LEU A 13 -4.60 -12.54 -4.47
CA LEU A 13 -4.47 -11.08 -4.42
C LEU A 13 -3.31 -10.61 -5.30
N ALA A 14 -2.17 -11.27 -5.22
CA ALA A 14 -1.00 -10.92 -6.01
C ALA A 14 -1.25 -11.01 -7.51
N ALA A 15 -2.16 -11.89 -7.93
CA ALA A 15 -2.51 -12.10 -9.34
C ALA A 15 -3.56 -11.13 -9.86
N SER A 16 -4.18 -10.31 -9.00
CA SER A 16 -5.30 -9.45 -9.40
C SER A 16 -5.20 -8.05 -8.79
N ILE A 17 -4.08 -7.38 -9.04
CA ILE A 17 -3.83 -6.03 -8.52
C ILE A 17 -4.72 -5.01 -9.22
N PRO A 18 -5.60 -4.29 -8.49
CA PRO A 18 -6.41 -3.23 -9.10
C PRO A 18 -5.52 -2.06 -9.51
N PHE A 19 -5.97 -1.32 -10.53
CA PHE A 19 -5.27 -0.13 -11.01
C PHE A 19 -3.80 -0.41 -11.38
N SER A 20 -3.53 -1.56 -11.98
CA SER A 20 -2.16 -2.00 -12.29
C SER A 20 -1.54 -1.33 -13.50
N GLU A 21 -2.09 -0.21 -13.95
CA GLU A 21 -1.57 0.59 -15.05
C GLU A 21 -1.25 1.99 -14.59
N ARG A 22 -0.21 2.59 -15.20
CA ARG A 22 0.17 3.97 -14.93
C ARG A 22 -0.90 4.93 -15.44
N LEU A 23 -1.15 6.02 -14.70
CA LEU A 23 -2.02 7.09 -15.18
C LEU A 23 -1.26 7.95 -16.20
N ALA A 24 -1.92 8.26 -17.34
CA ALA A 24 -1.31 9.09 -18.36
C ALA A 24 -1.17 10.55 -17.93
N ASP A 25 -2.06 11.00 -17.05
CA ASP A 25 -2.16 12.40 -16.65
C ASP A 25 -2.15 12.58 -15.13
N ALA A 26 -1.31 11.82 -14.45
CA ALA A 26 -1.18 11.90 -12.99
C ALA A 26 -0.82 13.31 -12.54
N GLN A 27 -1.42 13.75 -11.42
CA GLN A 27 -1.02 15.00 -10.78
C GLN A 27 0.31 14.83 -10.04
N ALA A 28 0.54 13.65 -9.48
CA ALA A 28 1.79 13.34 -8.83
C ALA A 28 2.11 11.87 -8.96
N THR A 29 3.39 11.56 -8.94
CA THR A 29 3.93 10.20 -9.02
C THR A 29 5.00 10.06 -7.96
N ALA A 30 4.98 8.94 -7.24
CA ALA A 30 6.03 8.62 -6.29
C ALA A 30 6.49 7.19 -6.50
N ARG A 31 7.80 6.98 -6.42
CA ARG A 31 8.41 5.67 -6.52
C ARG A 31 9.12 5.36 -5.21
N ARG A 32 8.92 4.16 -4.73
CA ARG A 32 9.63 3.68 -3.54
C ARG A 32 10.23 2.32 -3.84
N THR A 33 11.43 2.08 -3.30
CA THR A 33 12.17 0.85 -3.51
C THR A 33 12.59 0.29 -2.16
N SER A 34 12.45 -1.02 -2.00
CA SER A 34 12.95 -1.71 -0.83
C SER A 34 14.40 -2.12 -1.10
N PRO A 35 15.38 -1.62 -0.34
CA PRO A 35 16.78 -2.00 -0.56
C PRO A 35 17.07 -3.45 -0.20
N VAL A 36 16.22 -4.07 0.64
CA VAL A 36 16.45 -5.44 1.11
C VAL A 36 16.15 -6.47 0.03
N CYS A 37 15.02 -6.32 -0.66
CA CYS A 37 14.58 -7.30 -1.65
C CYS A 37 14.50 -6.76 -3.08
N GLY A 38 14.82 -5.48 -3.29
CA GLY A 38 14.76 -4.87 -4.61
C GLY A 38 13.35 -4.62 -5.13
N SER A 39 12.33 -4.80 -4.29
CA SER A 39 10.95 -4.48 -4.67
C SER A 39 10.80 -2.99 -4.96
N ARG A 40 9.93 -2.66 -5.91
CA ARG A 40 9.70 -1.28 -6.33
C ARG A 40 8.23 -1.08 -6.63
N VAL A 41 7.68 0.03 -6.12
CA VAL A 41 6.31 0.44 -6.42
C VAL A 41 6.33 1.89 -6.89
N THR A 42 5.67 2.14 -8.02
CA THR A 42 5.44 3.48 -8.54
C THR A 42 3.94 3.74 -8.45
N ALA A 43 3.55 4.80 -7.74
CA ALA A 43 2.14 5.18 -7.57
C ALA A 43 1.86 6.50 -8.25
N ASP A 44 0.79 6.54 -9.05
CA ASP A 44 0.28 7.74 -9.71
C ASP A 44 -1.05 8.11 -9.08
N VAL A 45 -1.28 9.39 -8.79
CA VAL A 45 -2.54 9.82 -8.18
C VAL A 45 -3.06 11.11 -8.80
N LYS A 46 -4.39 11.28 -8.70
CA LYS A 46 -5.08 12.55 -8.79
C LYS A 46 -5.89 12.69 -7.52
N VAL A 47 -5.99 13.91 -7.01
CA VAL A 47 -6.77 14.21 -5.81
C VAL A 47 -7.76 15.33 -6.09
N ASP A 48 -8.84 15.39 -5.32
CA ASP A 48 -9.78 16.49 -5.35
C ASP A 48 -9.28 17.65 -4.47
N ARG A 49 -10.10 18.69 -4.33
CA ARG A 49 -9.73 19.86 -3.51
C ARG A 49 -9.53 19.54 -2.03
N GLY A 50 -10.17 18.49 -1.56
CA GLY A 50 -10.01 18.03 -0.18
C GLY A 50 -8.82 17.11 0.02
N GLY A 51 -8.06 16.83 -1.03
CA GLY A 51 -6.91 15.94 -0.96
C GLY A 51 -7.27 14.47 -1.03
N ARG A 52 -8.51 14.13 -1.36
CA ARG A 52 -8.94 12.74 -1.49
C ARG A 52 -8.57 12.21 -2.87
N ILE A 53 -8.02 11.01 -2.91
CA ILE A 53 -7.64 10.36 -4.15
C ILE A 53 -8.89 10.05 -4.96
N THR A 54 -8.92 10.54 -6.20
CA THR A 54 -10.01 10.29 -7.16
C THR A 54 -9.59 9.29 -8.24
N ASP A 55 -8.30 9.31 -8.61
CA ASP A 55 -7.75 8.44 -9.63
C ASP A 55 -6.43 7.87 -9.13
N PHE A 56 -6.19 6.61 -9.43
CA PHE A 56 -5.00 5.91 -8.96
C PHE A 56 -4.46 4.98 -10.04
N GLY A 57 -3.13 4.89 -10.13
CA GLY A 57 -2.45 3.90 -10.95
C GLY A 57 -1.22 3.43 -10.23
N GLN A 58 -0.80 2.19 -10.47
CA GLN A 58 0.41 1.68 -9.84
C GLN A 58 1.12 0.68 -10.73
N GLU A 59 2.44 0.71 -10.64
CA GLU A 59 3.30 -0.29 -11.25
C GLU A 59 4.05 -0.97 -10.11
N VAL A 60 3.87 -2.28 -9.99
CA VAL A 60 4.38 -3.04 -8.85
C VAL A 60 5.37 -4.10 -9.34
N ARG A 61 6.59 -4.04 -8.85
CA ARG A 61 7.63 -5.04 -9.08
C ARG A 61 8.09 -5.55 -7.72
N ALA A 62 7.46 -6.62 -7.27
CA ALA A 62 7.63 -7.09 -5.89
C ALA A 62 7.43 -8.61 -5.81
N CYS A 63 7.81 -9.18 -4.67
CA CYS A 63 7.46 -10.56 -4.36
C CYS A 63 5.95 -10.68 -4.15
N ALA A 64 5.45 -11.90 -4.05
CA ALA A 64 4.01 -12.13 -3.90
C ALA A 64 3.40 -11.38 -2.71
N LEU A 65 4.12 -11.21 -1.60
CA LEU A 65 3.63 -10.46 -0.45
C LEU A 65 3.46 -8.98 -0.77
N GLY A 66 4.44 -8.38 -1.45
CA GLY A 66 4.35 -6.99 -1.87
C GLY A 66 3.25 -6.77 -2.90
N GLN A 67 3.08 -7.71 -3.82
CA GLN A 67 2.00 -7.68 -4.80
C GLN A 67 0.63 -7.78 -4.14
N ALA A 68 0.48 -8.68 -3.16
CA ALA A 68 -0.78 -8.83 -2.43
C ALA A 68 -1.10 -7.57 -1.62
N SER A 69 -0.10 -6.95 -1.00
CA SER A 69 -0.27 -5.69 -0.28
C SER A 69 -0.74 -4.58 -1.21
N ALA A 70 -0.14 -4.48 -2.41
CA ALA A 70 -0.56 -3.52 -3.43
C ALA A 70 -2.00 -3.76 -3.86
N ALA A 71 -2.44 -5.01 -3.94
CA ALA A 71 -3.82 -5.35 -4.27
C ALA A 71 -4.78 -4.89 -3.17
N ILE A 72 -4.42 -5.09 -1.91
CA ILE A 72 -5.23 -4.67 -0.77
C ILE A 72 -5.35 -3.14 -0.75
N LEU A 73 -4.23 -2.44 -0.92
CA LEU A 73 -4.23 -0.99 -1.01
C LEU A 73 -5.13 -0.52 -2.16
N GLY A 74 -4.89 -1.03 -3.36
CA GLY A 74 -5.63 -0.61 -4.55
C GLY A 74 -7.12 -0.81 -4.44
N GLY A 75 -7.55 -1.84 -3.75
CA GLY A 75 -8.97 -2.12 -3.55
C GLY A 75 -9.71 -1.09 -2.71
N ASN A 76 -8.99 -0.25 -1.95
CA ASN A 76 -9.60 0.69 -1.01
C ASN A 76 -8.96 2.08 -1.04
N VAL A 77 -8.13 2.37 -2.05
CA VAL A 77 -7.33 3.60 -2.07
C VAL A 77 -8.14 4.84 -2.47
N ILE A 78 -9.18 4.67 -3.28
CA ILE A 78 -10.01 5.79 -3.73
C ILE A 78 -10.74 6.38 -2.51
N GLY A 79 -10.61 7.69 -2.34
CA GLY A 79 -11.18 8.40 -1.19
C GLY A 79 -10.21 8.59 -0.03
N GLU A 80 -9.06 7.92 -0.06
CA GLU A 80 -8.02 8.11 0.96
C GLU A 80 -7.30 9.43 0.74
N THR A 81 -6.69 9.95 1.81
CA THR A 81 -5.88 11.17 1.76
C THR A 81 -4.43 10.85 2.09
N ALA A 82 -3.53 11.81 1.88
CA ALA A 82 -2.14 11.67 2.29
C ALA A 82 -2.04 11.36 3.79
N ALA A 83 -2.83 12.06 4.62
CA ALA A 83 -2.83 11.84 6.06
C ALA A 83 -3.31 10.44 6.43
N SER A 84 -4.41 9.96 5.81
CA SER A 84 -4.94 8.65 6.13
C SER A 84 -4.03 7.52 5.65
N LEU A 85 -3.35 7.71 4.51
CA LEU A 85 -2.40 6.73 4.02
C LEU A 85 -1.10 6.71 4.83
N THR A 86 -0.64 7.88 5.28
CA THR A 86 0.52 7.96 6.17
C THR A 86 0.24 7.26 7.49
N GLU A 87 -0.95 7.46 8.05
CA GLU A 87 -1.40 6.75 9.25
C GLU A 87 -1.44 5.24 9.00
N ALA A 88 -2.03 4.82 7.89
CA ALA A 88 -2.12 3.40 7.55
C ALA A 88 -0.74 2.77 7.42
N HIS A 89 0.18 3.45 6.76
CA HIS A 89 1.56 2.96 6.62
C HIS A 89 2.25 2.81 7.98
N SER A 90 2.11 3.82 8.84
CA SER A 90 2.71 3.80 10.18
C SER A 90 2.13 2.68 11.03
N LEU A 91 0.81 2.53 11.03
CA LEU A 91 0.14 1.47 11.78
C LEU A 91 0.52 0.08 11.26
N LEU A 92 0.62 -0.08 9.95
CA LEU A 92 1.01 -1.36 9.35
C LEU A 92 2.44 -1.73 9.73
N ALA A 93 3.37 -0.79 9.64
CA ALA A 93 4.76 -1.03 9.99
C ALA A 93 4.90 -1.43 11.46
N THR A 94 4.17 -0.76 12.34
CA THR A 94 4.18 -1.07 13.77
C THR A 94 3.54 -2.42 14.06
N TRP A 95 2.38 -2.68 13.43
CA TRP A 95 1.67 -3.95 13.62
C TRP A 95 2.52 -5.16 13.21
N LEU A 96 3.24 -5.05 12.10
CA LEU A 96 4.10 -6.14 11.63
C LEU A 96 5.17 -6.54 12.65
N LYS A 97 5.55 -5.61 13.51
CA LYS A 97 6.57 -5.83 14.56
C LYS A 97 5.95 -6.14 15.92
N SER A 98 4.63 -6.30 16.00
CA SER A 98 3.92 -6.49 17.25
C SER A 98 3.23 -7.84 17.32
N ASP A 99 2.69 -8.18 18.48
CA ASP A 99 1.83 -9.36 18.67
C ASP A 99 0.37 -8.94 18.84
N GLU A 100 0.07 -7.67 18.60
CA GLU A 100 -1.25 -7.10 18.79
C GLU A 100 -2.21 -7.45 17.65
N PRO A 101 -3.53 -7.37 17.89
CA PRO A 101 -4.50 -7.48 16.81
C PRO A 101 -4.33 -6.34 15.80
N LEU A 102 -4.84 -6.54 14.59
CA LEU A 102 -4.81 -5.50 13.58
C LEU A 102 -5.53 -4.25 14.10
N PRO A 103 -4.88 -3.06 14.09
CA PRO A 103 -5.50 -1.83 14.60
C PRO A 103 -6.81 -1.51 13.90
N ALA A 104 -7.77 -0.93 14.64
CA ALA A 104 -9.09 -0.62 14.10
C ALA A 104 -9.09 0.18 12.80
N PRO A 105 -8.26 1.25 12.64
CA PRO A 105 -8.24 1.98 11.37
C PRO A 105 -7.86 1.10 10.18
N LEU A 106 -6.95 0.13 10.37
CA LEU A 106 -6.59 -0.81 9.31
C LEU A 106 -7.68 -1.86 9.11
N ALA A 107 -8.24 -2.37 10.21
CA ALA A 107 -9.28 -3.39 10.13
C ALA A 107 -10.54 -2.87 9.43
N GLU A 108 -10.84 -1.58 9.57
CA GLU A 108 -12.01 -0.96 8.96
C GLU A 108 -11.81 -0.68 7.47
N ARG A 109 -10.63 -0.28 7.06
CA ARG A 109 -10.35 0.17 5.69
C ARG A 109 -9.57 -0.83 4.86
N PHE A 110 -8.72 -1.63 5.50
CA PHE A 110 -7.82 -2.57 4.82
C PHE A 110 -7.83 -3.91 5.56
N ALA A 111 -9.01 -4.46 5.78
CA ALA A 111 -9.21 -5.65 6.61
C ALA A 111 -8.34 -6.85 6.21
N ARG A 112 -8.09 -7.01 4.92
CA ARG A 112 -7.31 -8.14 4.42
C ARG A 112 -5.83 -8.09 4.80
N LEU A 113 -5.36 -6.95 5.33
CA LEU A 113 -3.99 -6.89 5.86
C LEU A 113 -3.76 -7.93 6.97
N ALA A 114 -4.82 -8.41 7.62
CA ALA A 114 -4.71 -9.50 8.60
C ALA A 114 -4.09 -10.77 8.00
N LEU A 115 -4.17 -10.95 6.69
CA LEU A 115 -3.53 -12.09 5.99
C LEU A 115 -2.01 -12.10 6.16
N PHE A 116 -1.41 -10.96 6.49
CA PHE A 116 0.05 -10.85 6.68
C PHE A 116 0.50 -11.21 8.10
N GLU A 117 -0.40 -11.71 8.96
CA GLU A 117 -0.02 -12.13 10.30
C GLU A 117 1.16 -13.12 10.30
N PRO A 118 1.20 -14.15 9.44
CA PRO A 118 2.37 -15.04 9.39
C PRO A 118 3.67 -14.35 9.03
N ALA A 119 3.61 -13.23 8.31
CA ALA A 119 4.80 -12.47 7.91
C ALA A 119 5.43 -11.71 9.07
N ARG A 120 4.73 -11.57 10.21
CA ARG A 120 5.29 -10.87 11.38
C ARG A 120 6.57 -11.53 11.87
N ALA A 121 6.69 -12.85 11.72
CA ALA A 121 7.89 -13.60 12.10
C ALA A 121 9.05 -13.45 11.09
N HIS A 122 8.83 -12.74 9.99
CA HIS A 122 9.80 -12.60 8.91
C HIS A 122 10.14 -11.13 8.64
N PRO A 123 10.99 -10.49 9.48
CA PRO A 123 11.28 -9.05 9.35
C PRO A 123 11.78 -8.64 7.97
N ALA A 124 12.48 -9.51 7.26
CA ALA A 124 12.98 -9.20 5.91
C ALA A 124 11.86 -8.97 4.89
N ARG A 125 10.62 -9.38 5.19
CA ARG A 125 9.47 -9.19 4.30
C ARG A 125 8.66 -7.95 4.63
N HIS A 126 8.89 -7.32 5.78
CA HIS A 126 8.08 -6.19 6.25
C HIS A 126 8.13 -5.01 5.30
N ALA A 127 9.33 -4.65 4.83
CA ALA A 127 9.49 -3.52 3.91
C ALA A 127 8.68 -3.71 2.62
N SER A 128 8.67 -4.91 2.06
CA SER A 128 7.92 -5.22 0.85
C SER A 128 6.42 -5.07 1.05
N ILE A 129 5.91 -5.47 2.22
CA ILE A 129 4.50 -5.35 2.55
C ILE A 129 4.09 -3.89 2.71
N CYS A 130 4.95 -3.04 3.26
CA CYS A 130 4.67 -1.62 3.50
C CYS A 130 4.83 -0.74 2.27
N LEU A 131 5.53 -1.22 1.25
CA LEU A 131 6.05 -0.37 0.16
C LEU A 131 4.95 0.35 -0.63
N SER A 132 3.86 -0.33 -0.97
CA SER A 132 2.77 0.30 -1.74
C SER A 132 2.04 1.36 -0.93
N PHE A 133 1.89 1.18 0.38
CA PHE A 133 1.32 2.20 1.26
C PHE A 133 2.23 3.43 1.33
N GLU A 134 3.52 3.21 1.42
CA GLU A 134 4.51 4.29 1.43
C GLU A 134 4.47 5.10 0.13
N ALA A 135 4.47 4.42 -1.01
CA ALA A 135 4.44 5.06 -2.32
C ALA A 135 3.16 5.86 -2.52
N ALA A 136 2.00 5.27 -2.17
CA ALA A 136 0.71 5.93 -2.31
C ALA A 136 0.60 7.16 -1.41
N ALA A 137 1.07 7.07 -0.17
CA ALA A 137 1.09 8.20 0.77
C ALA A 137 1.94 9.35 0.24
N ALA A 138 3.12 9.04 -0.29
CA ALA A 138 4.02 10.05 -0.85
C ALA A 138 3.43 10.74 -2.08
N ALA A 139 2.83 9.97 -2.97
CA ALA A 139 2.19 10.53 -4.18
C ALA A 139 1.01 11.43 -3.80
N ALA A 140 0.19 10.98 -2.86
CA ALA A 140 -0.96 11.76 -2.39
C ALA A 140 -0.53 13.06 -1.71
N ALA A 141 0.55 13.03 -0.94
CA ALA A 141 1.09 14.22 -0.28
C ALA A 141 1.57 15.26 -1.31
N GLU A 142 2.28 14.80 -2.34
CA GLU A 142 2.74 15.68 -3.40
C GLU A 142 1.57 16.27 -4.19
N ALA A 143 0.59 15.46 -4.55
CA ALA A 143 -0.59 15.92 -5.28
C ALA A 143 -1.39 16.96 -4.47
N ALA A 144 -1.54 16.73 -3.16
CA ALA A 144 -2.25 17.67 -2.28
C ALA A 144 -1.54 19.02 -2.21
N GLN A 145 -0.20 19.02 -2.15
CA GLN A 145 0.57 20.28 -2.14
C GLN A 145 0.41 21.04 -3.46
N LEU A 146 0.43 20.36 -4.58
CA LEU A 146 0.23 20.98 -5.88
C LEU A 146 -1.17 21.58 -6.02
N THR A 147 -2.18 20.89 -5.47
CA THR A 147 -3.56 21.38 -5.48
C THR A 147 -3.72 22.64 -4.62
N LEU A 148 -3.06 22.70 -3.46
CA LEU A 148 -3.09 23.87 -2.57
C LEU A 148 -2.34 25.06 -3.17
N ALA A 149 -1.33 24.81 -3.98
CA ALA A 149 -0.50 25.87 -4.58
C ALA A 149 -1.14 26.51 -5.82
N SER A 150 -2.21 25.91 -6.35
CA SER A 150 -2.86 26.40 -7.58
C SER A 150 -4.05 27.37 -7.31
#